data_f676ff8344c338a7fe66d1a90b6a4524
#
_entry.id   f676ff8344c338a7fe66d1a90b6a4524
#
_cell.length_a   1.000
_cell.length_b   1.000
_cell.length_c   1.000
_cell.angle_alpha   90.00
_cell.angle_beta   90.00
_cell.angle_gamma   90.00
#
_symmetry.space_group_name_H-M   'P 1'
#
loop_
_entity.id
_entity.type
_entity.pdbx_description
1 polymer ?
#
loop_
_entity_poly.entity_id
_entity_poly.type
_entity_poly.pdbx_seq_one_letter_code
_entity_poly.pdbx_strand_id
1 'polypeptide(L)'
;MKKSEKDNKSVKSMRKQNSNKQENSKEKVKRTLNKKIVLPIDIVLIIILIATVIVYAFTGKQKNTVVKAEKTELNLANNEYMHVEVDSSGDKVPVPNGYVGSTATGENEIDTGYVIYEGEEEVTDSNVTEAQKSRNQYVWVPVTDINKFYGTDANGKKWGKQYQFSSSTSSSYDEITGTKPYNWSESNGVMTISSKTSYREPDVVPKSGSTGYDMDSRLKTLGLGAKTIHEFLNQLEKEFNNMIASVEKYGGFYIGRYETGNINQDTPVIQKGNTNISSQTWYNMYKRCKNIKGDNTNVVTGMIWGNQWDRTLMWLIETGSKTKEQIAEDSTSWGNYNNATFEYVNSSGSTTTKNEGSSTGIPTGNAEYTKANNIYDLAGNVYDWTMEAYLTYSRVSRGGYCSVGGTTYPADGRLSYYPTDVTGGIRLSCSTLHKVILGPGSDAL
;
A
#
# COMPACT_ATOMS: atom_id res chain seq x y z
N MET A 1 6.70 -12.52 -73.88
CA MET A 1 7.87 -12.33 -73.02
C MET A 1 8.76 -11.09 -73.36
N LYS A 2 8.20 -9.98 -73.91
CA LYS A 2 8.99 -8.76 -74.20
C LYS A 2 8.55 -7.50 -73.45
N LYS A 3 7.62 -7.62 -72.45
CA LYS A 3 7.09 -6.47 -71.72
C LYS A 3 7.73 -6.28 -70.31
N SER A 4 8.47 -7.28 -69.82
CA SER A 4 9.08 -7.27 -68.47
C SER A 4 10.47 -6.61 -68.41
N GLU A 5 11.16 -6.51 -69.55
CA GLU A 5 12.54 -5.93 -69.58
C GLU A 5 12.59 -4.40 -69.66
N LYS A 6 11.52 -3.75 -70.17
CA LYS A 6 11.49 -2.28 -70.27
C LYS A 6 11.20 -1.62 -68.89
N ASP A 7 10.41 -2.24 -68.08
CA ASP A 7 10.06 -1.67 -66.75
C ASP A 7 11.23 -1.74 -65.76
N ASN A 8 12.09 -2.74 -65.90
CA ASN A 8 13.25 -2.91 -65.01
C ASN A 8 14.41 -1.90 -65.32
N LYS A 9 14.48 -1.38 -66.55
CA LYS A 9 15.46 -0.33 -66.89
C LYS A 9 15.04 1.05 -66.37
N SER A 10 13.73 1.34 -66.40
CA SER A 10 13.15 2.62 -65.91
C SER A 10 13.36 2.75 -64.38
N VAL A 11 13.09 1.69 -63.60
CA VAL A 11 13.25 1.69 -62.14
C VAL A 11 14.73 1.83 -61.71
N LYS A 12 15.67 1.22 -62.47
CA LYS A 12 17.10 1.38 -62.18
C LYS A 12 17.64 2.80 -62.48
N SER A 13 17.08 3.47 -63.50
CA SER A 13 17.47 4.85 -63.83
C SER A 13 16.97 5.85 -62.78
N MET A 14 15.72 5.67 -62.29
CA MET A 14 15.16 6.51 -61.20
C MET A 14 15.87 6.32 -59.86
N ARG A 15 16.30 5.10 -59.55
CA ARG A 15 17.09 4.84 -58.33
C ARG A 15 18.49 5.49 -58.38
N LYS A 16 19.10 5.51 -59.56
CA LYS A 16 20.42 6.15 -59.70
C LYS A 16 20.36 7.70 -59.70
N GLN A 17 19.26 8.29 -60.16
CA GLN A 17 19.07 9.75 -60.05
C GLN A 17 18.72 10.19 -58.62
N ASN A 18 17.97 9.37 -57.86
CA ASN A 18 17.68 9.69 -56.46
C ASN A 18 18.90 9.52 -55.53
N SER A 19 19.78 8.53 -55.78
CA SER A 19 21.02 8.38 -55.03
C SER A 19 21.99 9.54 -55.25
N ASN A 20 22.17 10.01 -56.48
CA ASN A 20 23.00 11.16 -56.77
C ASN A 20 22.45 12.49 -56.24
N LYS A 21 21.11 12.62 -56.13
CA LYS A 21 20.47 13.79 -55.49
C LYS A 21 20.65 13.81 -53.97
N GLN A 22 20.67 12.65 -53.33
CA GLN A 22 20.94 12.54 -51.87
C GLN A 22 22.43 12.75 -51.54
N GLU A 23 23.36 12.27 -52.36
CA GLU A 23 24.81 12.53 -52.16
C GLU A 23 25.15 13.99 -52.35
N ASN A 24 24.65 14.66 -53.40
CA ASN A 24 24.86 16.08 -53.58
C ASN A 24 24.23 16.97 -52.51
N SER A 25 23.10 16.54 -51.90
CA SER A 25 22.51 17.26 -50.77
C SER A 25 23.33 17.08 -49.48
N LYS A 26 23.91 15.90 -49.23
CA LYS A 26 24.80 15.65 -48.11
C LYS A 26 26.13 16.37 -48.23
N GLU A 27 26.67 16.49 -49.43
CA GLU A 27 27.93 17.24 -49.67
C GLU A 27 27.71 18.76 -49.55
N LYS A 28 26.58 19.30 -49.99
CA LYS A 28 26.21 20.71 -49.78
C LYS A 28 25.98 21.06 -48.31
N VAL A 29 25.39 20.17 -47.53
CA VAL A 29 25.22 20.32 -46.07
C VAL A 29 26.57 20.22 -45.35
N LYS A 30 27.49 19.33 -45.80
CA LYS A 30 28.83 19.25 -45.24
C LYS A 30 29.68 20.50 -45.55
N ARG A 31 29.52 21.15 -46.70
CA ARG A 31 30.26 22.39 -47.03
C ARG A 31 29.72 23.61 -46.29
N THR A 32 28.45 23.63 -45.87
CA THR A 32 27.88 24.75 -45.09
C THR A 32 28.20 24.63 -43.60
N LEU A 33 28.43 23.40 -43.09
CA LEU A 33 28.80 23.15 -41.69
C LEU A 33 30.28 23.32 -41.36
N ASN A 34 31.15 23.50 -42.38
CA ASN A 34 32.59 23.63 -42.18
C ASN A 34 33.10 25.08 -42.11
N LYS A 35 32.22 26.07 -42.02
CA LYS A 35 32.63 27.38 -41.46
C LYS A 35 32.54 27.26 -39.92
N LYS A 36 33.52 26.55 -39.35
CA LYS A 36 33.73 26.50 -37.91
C LYS A 36 33.97 27.90 -37.42
N ILE A 37 33.04 28.45 -36.64
CA ILE A 37 33.38 29.41 -35.60
C ILE A 37 34.19 28.58 -34.59
N VAL A 38 35.51 28.63 -34.70
CA VAL A 38 36.43 28.09 -33.69
C VAL A 38 36.32 29.08 -32.53
N LEU A 39 35.40 28.89 -31.65
CA LEU A 39 35.41 29.56 -30.35
C LEU A 39 36.67 29.10 -29.63
N PRO A 40 37.46 30.04 -29.05
CA PRO A 40 38.58 29.68 -28.19
C PRO A 40 38.12 28.67 -27.13
N ILE A 41 38.96 27.69 -26.82
CA ILE A 41 38.67 26.62 -25.86
C ILE A 41 38.18 27.19 -24.53
N ASP A 42 38.70 28.33 -24.12
CA ASP A 42 38.30 29.06 -22.91
C ASP A 42 36.86 29.52 -22.95
N ILE A 43 36.32 29.94 -24.11
CA ILE A 43 34.91 30.34 -24.23
C ILE A 43 33.97 29.11 -24.19
N VAL A 44 34.39 27.98 -24.75
CA VAL A 44 33.62 26.72 -24.66
C VAL A 44 33.61 26.21 -23.24
N LEU A 45 34.70 26.27 -22.50
CA LEU A 45 34.79 25.91 -21.09
C LEU A 45 33.94 26.83 -20.22
N ILE A 46 33.90 28.13 -20.48
CA ILE A 46 33.06 29.10 -19.77
C ILE A 46 31.57 28.81 -20.03
N ILE A 47 31.18 28.49 -21.26
CA ILE A 47 29.78 28.14 -21.58
C ILE A 47 29.37 26.85 -20.89
N ILE A 48 30.23 25.83 -20.83
CA ILE A 48 29.99 24.58 -20.11
C ILE A 48 29.89 24.84 -18.60
N LEU A 49 30.76 25.68 -18.05
CA LEU A 49 30.74 26.05 -16.64
C LEU A 49 29.46 26.82 -16.28
N ILE A 50 29.02 27.76 -17.12
CA ILE A 50 27.78 28.51 -16.93
C ILE A 50 26.59 27.58 -17.07
N ALA A 51 26.57 26.65 -18.03
CA ALA A 51 25.51 25.66 -18.19
C ALA A 51 25.43 24.70 -16.98
N THR A 52 26.57 24.24 -16.45
CA THR A 52 26.59 23.41 -15.23
C THR A 52 26.16 24.20 -14.00
N VAL A 53 26.54 25.45 -13.86
CA VAL A 53 26.09 26.31 -12.74
C VAL A 53 24.60 26.61 -12.84
N ILE A 54 24.07 26.83 -14.06
CA ILE A 54 22.64 27.02 -14.27
C ILE A 54 21.88 25.72 -13.96
N VAL A 55 22.34 24.56 -14.43
CA VAL A 55 21.76 23.25 -14.08
C VAL A 55 21.84 23.02 -12.57
N TYR A 56 22.96 23.31 -11.92
CA TYR A 56 23.10 23.20 -10.47
C TYR A 56 22.22 24.20 -9.71
N ALA A 57 22.04 25.43 -10.23
CA ALA A 57 21.15 26.43 -9.63
C ALA A 57 19.64 26.07 -9.82
N PHE A 58 19.30 25.42 -10.94
CA PHE A 58 17.93 24.92 -11.17
C PHE A 58 17.65 23.60 -10.45
N THR A 59 18.60 22.67 -10.38
CA THR A 59 18.44 21.42 -9.63
C THR A 59 18.61 21.61 -8.11
N GLY A 60 19.43 22.58 -7.68
CA GLY A 60 19.58 22.94 -6.26
C GLY A 60 18.46 23.81 -5.69
N LYS A 61 17.51 24.30 -6.52
CA LYS A 61 16.35 25.12 -6.07
C LYS A 61 15.00 24.45 -6.22
N GLN A 62 14.92 23.22 -6.70
CA GLN A 62 13.76 22.39 -6.36
C GLN A 62 13.98 21.80 -4.95
N LYS A 63 13.97 22.65 -3.92
CA LYS A 63 13.25 22.27 -2.72
C LYS A 63 11.84 22.04 -3.22
N ASN A 64 11.42 20.78 -3.30
CA ASN A 64 10.01 20.44 -3.24
C ASN A 64 9.49 21.17 -2.01
N THR A 65 8.92 22.34 -2.19
CA THR A 65 7.99 22.90 -1.26
C THR A 65 6.83 21.93 -1.37
N VAL A 66 6.87 20.86 -0.57
CA VAL A 66 5.67 20.12 -0.19
C VAL A 66 4.78 21.23 0.34
N VAL A 67 3.78 21.62 -0.45
CA VAL A 67 2.71 22.46 0.03
C VAL A 67 2.05 21.61 1.09
N LYS A 68 2.43 21.81 2.36
CA LYS A 68 1.74 21.21 3.49
C LYS A 68 0.28 21.63 3.27
N ALA A 69 -0.56 20.65 2.92
CA ALA A 69 -2.00 20.88 2.88
C ALA A 69 -2.36 21.54 4.21
N GLU A 70 -3.18 22.62 4.18
CA GLU A 70 -3.64 23.24 5.40
C GLU A 70 -4.25 22.13 6.26
N LYS A 71 -3.52 21.76 7.33
CA LYS A 71 -4.02 20.80 8.31
C LYS A 71 -5.29 21.42 8.88
N THR A 72 -6.44 20.83 8.62
CA THR A 72 -7.64 21.14 9.40
C THR A 72 -7.27 20.84 10.85
N GLU A 73 -7.15 21.87 11.67
CA GLU A 73 -6.73 21.74 13.06
C GLU A 73 -7.85 21.02 13.81
N LEU A 74 -7.69 19.70 13.97
CA LEU A 74 -8.59 18.88 14.75
C LEU A 74 -8.47 19.30 16.22
N ASN A 75 -9.60 19.64 16.82
CA ASN A 75 -9.65 19.98 18.24
C ASN A 75 -9.58 18.71 19.09
N LEU A 76 -8.41 18.04 19.04
CA LEU A 76 -8.16 16.85 19.82
C LEU A 76 -8.04 17.21 21.31
N ALA A 77 -8.83 16.54 22.15
CA ALA A 77 -8.78 16.65 23.60
C ALA A 77 -8.90 15.26 24.21
N ASN A 78 -8.32 15.10 25.40
CA ASN A 78 -8.44 13.85 26.16
C ASN A 78 -9.91 13.51 26.41
N ASN A 79 -10.23 12.22 26.32
CA ASN A 79 -11.54 11.68 26.65
C ASN A 79 -11.40 10.31 27.36
N GLU A 80 -12.51 9.61 27.61
CA GLU A 80 -12.50 8.33 28.31
C GLU A 80 -11.79 7.21 27.56
N TYR A 81 -11.59 7.35 26.20
CA TYR A 81 -11.00 6.31 25.34
C TYR A 81 -9.56 6.61 24.93
N MET A 82 -9.15 7.88 24.97
CA MET A 82 -7.84 8.29 24.48
C MET A 82 -7.32 9.55 25.19
N HIS A 83 -6.01 9.72 25.19
CA HIS A 83 -5.32 10.93 25.54
C HIS A 83 -4.57 11.50 24.34
N VAL A 84 -4.23 12.78 24.41
CA VAL A 84 -3.48 13.48 23.37
C VAL A 84 -2.02 13.54 23.77
N GLU A 85 -1.17 13.02 22.90
CA GLU A 85 0.28 13.23 22.98
C GLU A 85 0.72 14.24 21.93
N VAL A 86 1.98 14.67 22.00
CA VAL A 86 2.57 15.63 21.08
C VAL A 86 3.85 15.01 20.53
N ASP A 87 3.97 14.97 19.22
CA ASP A 87 5.16 14.45 18.56
C ASP A 87 6.35 15.44 18.67
N SER A 88 7.52 15.04 18.19
CA SER A 88 8.74 15.88 18.24
C SER A 88 8.63 17.18 17.43
N SER A 89 7.69 17.27 16.50
CA SER A 89 7.40 18.46 15.68
C SER A 89 6.34 19.39 16.29
N GLY A 90 5.69 18.97 17.39
CA GLY A 90 4.62 19.71 18.06
C GLY A 90 3.21 19.39 17.55
N ASP A 91 3.08 18.37 16.70
CA ASP A 91 1.79 17.93 16.18
C ASP A 91 1.09 16.99 17.18
N LYS A 92 -0.24 17.16 17.33
CA LYS A 92 -1.04 16.34 18.26
C LYS A 92 -1.34 14.96 17.66
N VAL A 93 -1.20 13.94 18.48
CA VAL A 93 -1.50 12.53 18.15
C VAL A 93 -2.51 11.98 19.15
N PRO A 94 -3.65 11.42 18.70
CA PRO A 94 -4.61 10.77 19.59
C PRO A 94 -4.12 9.36 19.95
N VAL A 95 -3.70 9.14 21.17
CA VAL A 95 -3.19 7.83 21.66
C VAL A 95 -4.29 7.13 22.47
N PRO A 96 -4.71 5.92 22.10
CA PRO A 96 -5.73 5.18 22.86
C PRO A 96 -5.25 4.85 24.29
N ASN A 97 -6.15 4.92 25.26
CA ASN A 97 -5.84 4.50 26.63
C ASN A 97 -5.45 3.01 26.67
N GLY A 98 -4.38 2.70 27.40
CA GLY A 98 -3.71 1.40 27.37
C GLY A 98 -2.60 1.29 26.33
N TYR A 99 -2.27 2.41 25.68
CA TYR A 99 -1.11 2.58 24.81
C TYR A 99 -0.33 3.83 25.20
N VAL A 100 0.94 3.88 24.81
CA VAL A 100 1.84 5.01 25.02
C VAL A 100 2.63 5.27 23.74
N GLY A 101 2.85 6.54 23.41
CA GLY A 101 3.72 6.94 22.33
C GLY A 101 5.19 6.69 22.65
N SER A 102 5.97 6.33 21.64
CA SER A 102 7.42 6.17 21.80
C SER A 102 8.10 7.53 21.80
N THR A 103 9.03 7.73 22.74
CA THR A 103 9.97 8.85 22.74
C THR A 103 11.35 8.45 22.21
N ALA A 104 11.50 7.20 21.78
CA ALA A 104 12.74 6.71 21.18
C ALA A 104 13.07 7.40 19.86
N THR A 105 14.36 7.59 19.63
CA THR A 105 14.87 8.24 18.40
C THR A 105 14.34 7.59 17.13
N GLY A 106 13.71 8.39 16.27
CA GLY A 106 13.14 7.95 14.98
C GLY A 106 11.74 7.32 15.06
N GLU A 107 11.11 7.27 16.24
CA GLU A 107 9.76 6.73 16.44
C GLU A 107 8.73 7.79 16.86
N ASN A 108 9.16 9.04 17.09
CA ASN A 108 8.43 10.11 17.73
C ASN A 108 8.08 11.26 16.77
N GLU A 109 7.75 10.99 15.52
CA GLU A 109 7.38 12.03 14.57
C GLU A 109 6.35 11.46 13.56
N ILE A 110 5.26 12.19 13.29
CA ILE A 110 4.20 11.74 12.37
C ILE A 110 4.75 11.51 10.96
N ASP A 111 5.55 12.44 10.43
CA ASP A 111 6.02 12.37 9.04
C ASP A 111 7.03 11.22 8.79
N THR A 112 7.67 10.70 9.83
CA THR A 112 8.56 9.53 9.77
C THR A 112 7.95 8.26 10.36
N GLY A 113 6.72 8.36 10.89
CA GLY A 113 5.95 7.26 11.47
C GLY A 113 5.97 7.25 13.00
N TYR A 114 5.03 7.98 13.61
CA TYR A 114 4.81 7.99 15.05
C TYR A 114 4.34 6.63 15.54
N VAL A 115 5.07 6.04 16.49
CA VAL A 115 4.84 4.67 16.97
C VAL A 115 4.21 4.69 18.36
N ILE A 116 3.16 3.87 18.55
CA ILE A 116 2.61 3.58 19.86
C ILE A 116 2.84 2.13 20.24
N TYR A 117 2.96 1.88 21.53
CA TYR A 117 3.16 0.56 22.13
C TYR A 117 2.03 0.24 23.10
N GLU A 118 1.55 -1.00 23.07
CA GLU A 118 0.60 -1.51 24.06
C GLU A 118 1.19 -1.45 25.48
N GLY A 119 0.38 -1.00 26.44
CA GLY A 119 0.77 -0.80 27.86
C GLY A 119 1.05 0.67 28.18
N GLU A 120 1.35 0.94 29.45
CA GLU A 120 1.50 2.31 29.98
C GLU A 120 2.97 2.67 30.29
N GLU A 121 3.89 1.71 30.18
CA GLU A 121 5.32 1.95 30.42
C GLU A 121 5.91 2.77 29.28
N GLU A 122 6.59 3.85 29.61
CA GLU A 122 7.26 4.72 28.64
C GLU A 122 8.29 3.95 27.81
N VAL A 123 8.33 4.22 26.49
CA VAL A 123 9.29 3.63 25.55
C VAL A 123 10.29 4.70 25.12
N THR A 124 11.55 4.46 25.45
CA THR A 124 12.69 5.35 25.21
C THR A 124 13.82 4.59 24.51
N ASP A 125 14.89 5.29 24.11
CA ASP A 125 16.08 4.64 23.52
C ASP A 125 16.68 3.54 24.41
N SER A 126 16.45 3.58 25.72
CA SER A 126 17.01 2.61 26.66
C SER A 126 16.29 1.26 26.67
N ASN A 127 15.00 1.21 26.33
CA ASN A 127 14.19 -0.01 26.41
C ASN A 127 13.47 -0.37 25.09
N VAL A 128 13.56 0.46 24.06
CA VAL A 128 12.85 0.28 22.78
C VAL A 128 13.12 -1.08 22.13
N THR A 129 14.34 -1.59 22.21
CA THR A 129 14.72 -2.88 21.62
C THR A 129 13.94 -4.06 22.23
N GLU A 130 13.69 -4.03 23.53
CA GLU A 130 12.91 -5.06 24.21
C GLU A 130 11.40 -4.84 24.00
N ALA A 131 10.95 -3.59 24.09
CA ALA A 131 9.57 -3.24 23.82
C ALA A 131 9.13 -3.66 22.41
N GLN A 132 9.99 -3.52 21.39
CA GLN A 132 9.71 -3.97 20.02
C GLN A 132 9.42 -5.47 19.91
N LYS A 133 9.99 -6.31 20.76
CA LYS A 133 9.83 -7.76 20.75
C LYS A 133 8.68 -8.27 21.61
N SER A 134 8.29 -7.50 22.62
CA SER A 134 7.37 -7.96 23.67
C SER A 134 6.01 -7.28 23.66
N ARG A 135 5.86 -6.11 23.03
CA ARG A 135 4.63 -5.31 23.05
C ARG A 135 4.06 -5.13 21.62
N ASN A 136 2.74 -5.13 21.49
CA ASN A 136 2.10 -4.83 20.21
C ASN A 136 2.34 -3.36 19.83
N GLN A 137 2.59 -3.10 18.55
CA GLN A 137 3.00 -1.79 18.06
C GLN A 137 2.22 -1.37 16.83
N TYR A 138 1.90 -0.08 16.77
CA TYR A 138 1.17 0.51 15.67
C TYR A 138 1.78 1.85 15.28
N VAL A 139 1.58 2.23 14.02
CA VAL A 139 2.05 3.49 13.45
C VAL A 139 0.86 4.36 13.09
N TRP A 140 0.90 5.64 13.46
CA TRP A 140 -0.13 6.60 13.11
C TRP A 140 -0.06 6.98 11.63
N VAL A 141 -1.18 6.88 10.92
CA VAL A 141 -1.35 7.32 9.53
C VAL A 141 -2.38 8.45 9.51
N PRO A 142 -1.98 9.70 9.24
CA PRO A 142 -2.90 10.83 9.21
C PRO A 142 -3.77 10.79 7.94
N VAL A 143 -5.04 11.18 8.08
CA VAL A 143 -5.98 11.42 6.98
C VAL A 143 -6.23 12.92 6.90
N THR A 144 -5.43 13.61 6.08
CA THR A 144 -5.45 15.06 5.94
C THR A 144 -6.59 15.58 5.07
N ASP A 145 -7.12 14.74 4.17
CA ASP A 145 -8.26 15.03 3.30
C ASP A 145 -9.25 13.87 3.33
N ILE A 146 -10.29 14.04 4.12
CA ILE A 146 -11.34 13.03 4.29
C ILE A 146 -12.09 12.73 2.98
N ASN A 147 -12.17 13.70 2.06
CA ASN A 147 -12.84 13.53 0.77
C ASN A 147 -12.05 12.58 -0.16
N LYS A 148 -10.75 12.37 0.09
CA LYS A 148 -9.95 11.35 -0.60
C LYS A 148 -10.03 9.99 0.07
N PHE A 149 -10.63 9.88 1.24
CA PHE A 149 -10.66 8.65 2.01
C PHE A 149 -11.95 7.86 1.78
N TYR A 150 -13.10 8.53 1.70
CA TYR A 150 -14.38 7.89 1.42
C TYR A 150 -15.29 8.78 0.57
N GLY A 151 -16.33 8.16 0.00
CA GLY A 151 -17.43 8.85 -0.67
C GLY A 151 -18.77 8.49 -0.03
N THR A 152 -19.81 9.30 -0.31
CA THR A 152 -21.18 9.08 0.16
C THR A 152 -22.14 9.25 -1.02
N ASP A 153 -23.10 8.34 -1.18
CA ASP A 153 -24.14 8.45 -2.19
C ASP A 153 -25.32 9.34 -1.70
N ALA A 154 -26.30 9.55 -2.59
CA ALA A 154 -27.49 10.36 -2.28
C ALA A 154 -28.35 9.79 -1.14
N ASN A 155 -28.20 8.51 -0.80
CA ASN A 155 -28.91 7.83 0.28
C ASN A 155 -28.09 7.79 1.59
N GLY A 156 -26.92 8.44 1.61
CA GLY A 156 -26.04 8.42 2.77
C GLY A 156 -25.15 7.18 2.91
N LYS A 157 -25.17 6.27 1.93
CA LYS A 157 -24.33 5.08 1.95
C LYS A 157 -22.89 5.44 1.64
N LYS A 158 -21.98 5.10 2.55
CA LYS A 158 -20.55 5.38 2.44
C LYS A 158 -19.82 4.24 1.73
N TRP A 159 -18.74 4.59 1.01
CA TRP A 159 -17.79 3.61 0.43
C TRP A 159 -16.36 4.12 0.51
N GLY A 160 -15.39 3.19 0.62
CA GLY A 160 -13.97 3.51 0.59
C GLY A 160 -13.53 3.94 -0.81
N LYS A 161 -12.88 5.07 -0.91
CA LYS A 161 -12.22 5.50 -2.13
C LYS A 161 -10.89 4.77 -2.26
N GLN A 162 -10.64 4.23 -3.44
CA GLN A 162 -9.46 3.45 -3.75
C GLN A 162 -8.72 4.06 -4.92
N TYR A 163 -7.41 3.86 -4.96
CA TYR A 163 -6.52 4.54 -5.89
C TYR A 163 -5.58 3.57 -6.56
N GLN A 164 -5.16 3.91 -7.77
CA GLN A 164 -4.02 3.32 -8.46
C GLN A 164 -2.90 4.35 -8.54
N PHE A 165 -1.66 3.90 -8.42
CA PHE A 165 -0.49 4.75 -8.30
C PHE A 165 0.40 4.74 -9.54
N SER A 166 -0.10 4.26 -10.68
CA SER A 166 0.65 4.17 -11.94
C SER A 166 1.32 5.51 -12.30
N SER A 167 2.58 5.44 -12.67
CA SER A 167 3.42 6.61 -13.01
C SER A 167 3.03 7.30 -14.30
N SER A 168 2.25 6.65 -15.15
CA SER A 168 2.11 7.05 -16.56
C SER A 168 1.27 8.32 -16.80
N THR A 169 0.58 8.88 -15.82
CA THR A 169 -0.47 9.87 -16.09
C THR A 169 -0.42 11.17 -15.33
N SER A 170 0.21 11.30 -14.18
CA SER A 170 0.30 12.60 -13.49
C SER A 170 1.16 12.57 -12.22
N SER A 171 1.39 13.74 -11.63
CA SER A 171 1.98 13.91 -10.29
C SER A 171 1.08 13.42 -9.15
N SER A 172 -0.11 12.93 -9.45
CA SER A 172 -1.11 12.43 -8.49
C SER A 172 -1.48 10.97 -8.81
N TYR A 173 -2.00 10.29 -7.82
CA TYR A 173 -2.63 8.98 -7.93
C TYR A 173 -4.08 9.17 -8.43
N ASP A 174 -4.57 8.23 -9.24
CA ASP A 174 -5.90 8.30 -9.82
C ASP A 174 -6.92 7.50 -9.00
N GLU A 175 -8.07 8.12 -8.67
CA GLU A 175 -9.18 7.41 -8.04
C GLU A 175 -9.71 6.33 -8.99
N ILE A 176 -9.81 5.10 -8.49
CA ILE A 176 -10.40 4.00 -9.25
C ILE A 176 -11.91 4.23 -9.35
N THR A 177 -12.39 4.50 -10.54
CA THR A 177 -13.82 4.73 -10.77
C THR A 177 -14.63 3.46 -10.58
N GLY A 178 -15.82 3.59 -9.97
CA GLY A 178 -16.74 2.46 -9.77
C GLY A 178 -16.55 1.69 -8.47
N THR A 179 -15.75 2.19 -7.53
CA THR A 179 -15.51 1.60 -6.21
C THR A 179 -16.70 1.68 -5.25
N LYS A 180 -17.84 2.20 -5.69
CA LYS A 180 -19.06 2.30 -4.86
C LYS A 180 -19.53 0.94 -4.39
N PRO A 181 -20.12 0.89 -3.18
CA PRO A 181 -20.70 -0.35 -2.67
C PRO A 181 -21.76 -0.88 -3.63
N TYR A 182 -21.95 -2.14 -3.51
CA TYR A 182 -22.83 -2.94 -4.31
C TYR A 182 -24.29 -2.55 -4.17
N ASN A 183 -25.03 -2.47 -5.27
CA ASN A 183 -26.49 -2.46 -5.23
C ASN A 183 -26.97 -3.90 -5.12
N TRP A 184 -27.49 -4.27 -3.98
CA TRP A 184 -28.16 -5.53 -3.75
C TRP A 184 -29.67 -5.31 -3.60
N SER A 185 -30.43 -6.27 -4.03
CA SER A 185 -31.88 -6.33 -3.81
C SER A 185 -32.22 -7.62 -3.07
N GLU A 186 -33.15 -7.52 -2.15
CA GLU A 186 -33.69 -8.66 -1.44
C GLU A 186 -35.12 -8.94 -1.94
N SER A 187 -35.38 -10.19 -2.28
CA SER A 187 -36.70 -10.66 -2.62
C SER A 187 -36.90 -12.02 -1.94
N ASN A 188 -37.93 -12.12 -1.09
CA ASN A 188 -38.29 -13.35 -0.35
C ASN A 188 -37.10 -13.94 0.45
N GLY A 189 -36.31 -13.10 1.11
CA GLY A 189 -35.15 -13.52 1.88
C GLY A 189 -33.93 -13.94 1.02
N VAL A 190 -34.00 -13.76 -0.30
CA VAL A 190 -32.91 -14.06 -1.20
C VAL A 190 -32.23 -12.76 -1.62
N MET A 191 -30.98 -12.61 -1.25
CA MET A 191 -30.15 -11.50 -1.69
C MET A 191 -29.70 -11.74 -3.14
N THR A 192 -30.08 -10.82 -4.02
CA THR A 192 -29.59 -10.79 -5.40
C THR A 192 -28.59 -9.68 -5.54
N ILE A 193 -27.38 -10.02 -5.94
CA ILE A 193 -26.28 -9.09 -6.17
C ILE A 193 -26.02 -9.05 -7.67
N SER A 194 -26.07 -7.85 -8.26
CA SER A 194 -25.70 -7.69 -9.66
C SER A 194 -24.18 -7.88 -9.86
N SER A 195 -23.78 -8.64 -10.84
CA SER A 195 -22.36 -8.96 -11.10
C SER A 195 -21.55 -7.68 -11.37
N LYS A 196 -20.53 -7.42 -10.58
CA LYS A 196 -19.56 -6.34 -10.82
C LYS A 196 -18.13 -6.86 -10.71
N THR A 197 -17.26 -6.31 -11.53
CA THR A 197 -15.82 -6.59 -11.56
C THR A 197 -15.05 -5.32 -11.19
N SER A 198 -15.36 -4.72 -10.06
CA SER A 198 -14.67 -3.51 -9.55
C SER A 198 -14.31 -3.69 -8.08
N TYR A 199 -13.21 -3.08 -7.68
CA TYR A 199 -12.83 -3.02 -6.27
C TYR A 199 -13.85 -2.20 -5.50
N ARG A 200 -14.21 -2.63 -4.29
CA ARG A 200 -15.28 -2.00 -3.49
C ARG A 200 -15.21 -2.32 -2.00
N GLU A 201 -15.73 -1.42 -1.19
CA GLU A 201 -15.85 -1.51 0.27
C GLU A 201 -16.97 -0.57 0.77
N PRO A 202 -17.75 -0.94 1.80
CA PRO A 202 -17.84 -2.29 2.36
C PRO A 202 -18.56 -3.22 1.40
N ASP A 203 -18.28 -4.51 1.48
CA ASP A 203 -18.99 -5.51 0.69
C ASP A 203 -18.94 -6.88 1.34
N VAL A 204 -19.95 -7.68 1.03
CA VAL A 204 -20.00 -9.09 1.34
C VAL A 204 -19.68 -9.89 0.09
N VAL A 205 -19.00 -11.02 0.25
CA VAL A 205 -18.79 -11.97 -0.83
C VAL A 205 -19.81 -13.10 -0.70
N PRO A 206 -20.91 -13.05 -1.46
CA PRO A 206 -22.08 -13.85 -1.16
C PRO A 206 -21.94 -15.32 -1.51
N LYS A 207 -21.37 -15.64 -2.67
CA LYS A 207 -21.34 -17.01 -3.14
C LYS A 207 -20.21 -17.18 -4.15
N SER A 208 -19.42 -18.24 -4.03
CA SER A 208 -18.55 -18.63 -5.12
C SER A 208 -19.40 -19.27 -6.23
N GLY A 209 -19.47 -18.63 -7.39
CA GLY A 209 -20.46 -18.90 -8.43
C GLY A 209 -20.54 -20.34 -8.93
N SER A 210 -19.44 -21.03 -9.12
CA SER A 210 -19.41 -22.35 -9.77
C SER A 210 -19.43 -23.55 -8.83
N THR A 211 -19.24 -23.37 -7.52
CA THR A 211 -19.04 -24.47 -6.57
C THR A 211 -20.23 -24.79 -5.69
N GLY A 212 -21.37 -24.12 -5.87
CA GLY A 212 -22.55 -24.35 -5.02
C GLY A 212 -22.36 -23.93 -3.56
N TYR A 213 -21.38 -23.09 -3.28
CA TYR A 213 -20.99 -22.65 -1.96
C TYR A 213 -22.12 -21.91 -1.23
N ASP A 214 -22.65 -22.52 -0.18
CA ASP A 214 -23.66 -21.91 0.67
C ASP A 214 -23.00 -21.04 1.75
N MET A 215 -23.05 -19.73 1.54
CA MET A 215 -22.48 -18.75 2.48
C MET A 215 -23.17 -18.78 3.84
N ASP A 216 -24.48 -18.92 3.88
CA ASP A 216 -25.23 -18.89 5.15
C ASP A 216 -24.84 -20.07 6.04
N SER A 217 -24.76 -21.28 5.49
CA SER A 217 -24.29 -22.44 6.23
C SER A 217 -22.86 -22.24 6.74
N ARG A 218 -22.01 -21.64 5.93
CA ARG A 218 -20.61 -21.41 6.30
C ARG A 218 -20.47 -20.31 7.36
N LEU A 219 -21.19 -19.20 7.27
CA LEU A 219 -21.17 -18.15 8.28
C LEU A 219 -21.52 -18.69 9.67
N LYS A 220 -22.49 -19.61 9.75
CA LYS A 220 -22.84 -20.29 11.00
C LYS A 220 -21.68 -21.10 11.57
N THR A 221 -20.90 -21.79 10.73
CA THR A 221 -19.76 -22.61 11.18
C THR A 221 -18.52 -21.80 11.52
N LEU A 222 -18.34 -20.62 10.91
CA LEU A 222 -17.18 -19.77 11.11
C LEU A 222 -17.22 -18.96 12.42
N GLY A 223 -18.41 -18.85 13.07
CA GLY A 223 -18.54 -18.12 14.32
C GLY A 223 -18.24 -16.62 14.20
N LEU A 224 -18.70 -16.00 13.10
CA LEU A 224 -18.48 -14.59 12.81
C LEU A 224 -19.54 -13.65 13.39
N GLY A 225 -20.49 -14.18 14.18
CA GLY A 225 -21.62 -13.42 14.74
C GLY A 225 -22.84 -13.31 13.81
N ALA A 226 -22.63 -13.36 12.49
CA ALA A 226 -23.70 -13.34 11.48
C ALA A 226 -24.10 -14.76 11.08
N LYS A 227 -25.40 -14.96 10.78
CA LYS A 227 -25.96 -16.26 10.35
C LYS A 227 -26.36 -16.26 8.88
N THR A 228 -26.58 -15.10 8.31
CA THR A 228 -26.96 -14.90 6.90
C THR A 228 -26.02 -13.92 6.22
N ILE A 229 -26.00 -13.93 4.88
CA ILE A 229 -25.23 -12.95 4.08
C ILE A 229 -25.70 -11.52 4.40
N HIS A 230 -26.99 -11.32 4.56
CA HIS A 230 -27.58 -10.02 4.90
C HIS A 230 -27.08 -9.49 6.25
N GLU A 231 -27.11 -10.33 7.29
CA GLU A 231 -26.58 -9.98 8.60
C GLU A 231 -25.09 -9.67 8.53
N PHE A 232 -24.34 -10.43 7.72
CA PHE A 232 -22.91 -10.21 7.55
C PHE A 232 -22.62 -8.89 6.82
N LEU A 233 -23.36 -8.55 5.76
CA LEU A 233 -23.23 -7.26 5.09
C LEU A 233 -23.52 -6.11 6.05
N ASN A 234 -24.61 -6.18 6.81
CA ASN A 234 -24.94 -5.15 7.79
C ASN A 234 -23.84 -4.98 8.85
N GLN A 235 -23.25 -6.10 9.29
CA GLN A 235 -22.10 -6.07 10.20
C GLN A 235 -20.89 -5.36 9.58
N LEU A 236 -20.54 -5.68 8.34
CA LEU A 236 -19.43 -5.05 7.64
C LEU A 236 -19.69 -3.56 7.36
N GLU A 237 -20.90 -3.20 6.98
CA GLU A 237 -21.27 -1.79 6.80
C GLU A 237 -21.21 -1.00 8.11
N LYS A 238 -21.63 -1.58 9.22
CA LYS A 238 -21.49 -0.98 10.55
C LYS A 238 -20.02 -0.79 10.91
N GLU A 239 -19.18 -1.81 10.74
CA GLU A 239 -17.75 -1.74 11.03
C GLU A 239 -17.06 -0.68 10.16
N PHE A 240 -17.42 -0.61 8.87
CA PHE A 240 -16.88 0.40 7.96
C PHE A 240 -17.28 1.82 8.38
N ASN A 241 -18.57 2.04 8.69
CA ASN A 241 -19.07 3.33 9.14
C ASN A 241 -18.42 3.77 10.46
N ASN A 242 -18.19 2.83 11.39
CA ASN A 242 -17.49 3.10 12.63
C ASN A 242 -16.04 3.50 12.40
N MET A 243 -15.35 2.80 11.49
CA MET A 243 -13.99 3.18 11.08
C MET A 243 -13.95 4.57 10.47
N ILE A 244 -14.89 4.92 9.57
CA ILE A 244 -14.99 6.26 9.00
C ILE A 244 -15.22 7.31 10.09
N ALA A 245 -16.17 7.08 11.00
CA ALA A 245 -16.48 8.01 12.10
C ALA A 245 -15.25 8.23 13.01
N SER A 246 -14.49 7.16 13.29
CA SER A 246 -13.23 7.26 14.03
C SER A 246 -12.19 8.11 13.28
N VAL A 247 -12.02 7.91 11.99
CA VAL A 247 -11.09 8.69 11.16
C VAL A 247 -11.52 10.17 11.08
N GLU A 248 -12.82 10.45 10.93
CA GLU A 248 -13.36 11.82 10.95
C GLU A 248 -13.09 12.52 12.28
N LYS A 249 -13.29 11.80 13.38
CA LYS A 249 -13.13 12.34 14.75
C LYS A 249 -11.69 12.60 15.11
N TYR A 250 -10.79 11.69 14.76
CA TYR A 250 -9.41 11.68 15.24
C TYR A 250 -8.37 12.08 14.18
N GLY A 251 -8.76 12.19 12.91
CA GLY A 251 -7.90 12.67 11.82
C GLY A 251 -6.94 11.63 11.25
N GLY A 252 -7.18 10.34 11.52
CA GLY A 252 -6.34 9.26 11.01
C GLY A 252 -6.68 7.92 11.63
N PHE A 253 -5.78 6.98 11.45
CA PHE A 253 -5.89 5.62 11.99
C PHE A 253 -4.50 5.06 12.30
N TYR A 254 -4.47 4.02 13.10
CA TYR A 254 -3.25 3.26 13.36
C TYR A 254 -3.18 2.01 12.48
N ILE A 255 -2.02 1.73 11.90
CA ILE A 255 -1.71 0.49 11.17
C ILE A 255 -0.69 -0.33 11.97
N GLY A 256 -0.80 -1.65 11.96
CA GLY A 256 0.21 -2.51 12.54
C GLY A 256 1.61 -2.21 12.01
N ARG A 257 2.57 -1.96 12.91
CA ARG A 257 3.97 -1.70 12.54
C ARG A 257 4.58 -2.85 11.77
N TYR A 258 4.23 -4.07 12.16
CA TYR A 258 4.69 -5.33 11.61
C TYR A 258 3.52 -6.13 11.04
N GLU A 259 3.83 -7.09 10.19
CA GLU A 259 2.86 -8.14 9.85
C GLU A 259 2.51 -8.94 11.12
N THR A 260 1.28 -9.48 11.17
CA THR A 260 0.85 -10.26 12.33
C THR A 260 1.64 -11.55 12.45
N GLY A 261 2.11 -11.83 13.63
CA GLY A 261 2.85 -13.03 13.99
C GLY A 261 2.08 -13.97 14.90
N ASN A 262 2.74 -15.09 15.25
CA ASN A 262 2.27 -16.11 16.19
C ASN A 262 1.17 -17.03 15.66
N ILE A 263 1.57 -17.95 14.77
CA ILE A 263 0.67 -18.89 14.07
C ILE A 263 -0.10 -19.85 15.00
N ASN A 264 0.40 -20.09 16.22
CA ASN A 264 -0.12 -21.12 17.11
C ASN A 264 -1.16 -20.61 18.11
N GLN A 265 -1.56 -19.34 18.06
CA GLN A 265 -2.51 -18.74 19.00
C GLN A 265 -3.68 -18.10 18.25
N ASP A 266 -4.84 -18.13 18.86
CA ASP A 266 -6.05 -17.46 18.34
C ASP A 266 -5.95 -15.92 18.42
N THR A 267 -5.00 -15.41 19.21
CA THR A 267 -4.70 -13.99 19.32
C THR A 267 -3.35 -13.71 18.66
N PRO A 268 -3.32 -13.13 17.45
CA PRO A 268 -2.08 -12.74 16.81
C PRO A 268 -1.40 -11.55 17.53
N VAL A 269 -0.11 -11.38 17.29
CA VAL A 269 0.69 -10.28 17.87
C VAL A 269 1.31 -9.42 16.76
N ILE A 270 1.57 -8.14 17.08
CA ILE A 270 2.22 -7.16 16.22
C ILE A 270 3.57 -6.80 16.83
N GLN A 271 4.52 -7.70 16.74
CA GLN A 271 5.81 -7.61 17.44
C GLN A 271 6.96 -7.97 16.49
N LYS A 272 8.11 -7.33 16.68
CA LYS A 272 9.32 -7.55 15.87
C LYS A 272 9.83 -8.98 16.03
N GLY A 273 10.26 -9.58 14.93
CA GLY A 273 10.94 -10.88 14.92
C GLY A 273 10.02 -12.08 14.97
N ASN A 274 8.71 -11.89 14.99
CA ASN A 274 7.78 -13.01 14.95
C ASN A 274 7.69 -13.64 13.56
N THR A 275 7.42 -14.94 13.53
CA THR A 275 7.05 -15.63 12.29
C THR A 275 5.66 -15.20 11.87
N ASN A 276 5.53 -14.81 10.62
CA ASN A 276 4.28 -14.32 10.07
C ASN A 276 3.23 -15.45 10.03
N ILE A 277 2.01 -15.09 10.36
CA ILE A 277 0.87 -16.00 10.17
C ILE A 277 0.64 -16.14 8.67
N SER A 278 0.69 -17.34 8.16
CA SER A 278 0.43 -17.66 6.76
C SER A 278 -0.60 -18.78 6.62
N SER A 279 -1.03 -19.05 5.40
CA SER A 279 -1.94 -20.16 5.10
C SER A 279 -3.27 -20.08 5.86
N GLN A 280 -3.83 -18.87 5.95
CA GLN A 280 -5.12 -18.62 6.60
C GLN A 280 -6.17 -18.16 5.58
N THR A 281 -7.41 -18.57 5.78
CA THR A 281 -8.53 -18.04 5.03
C THR A 281 -8.80 -16.58 5.43
N TRP A 282 -9.40 -15.81 4.53
CA TRP A 282 -9.86 -14.45 4.84
C TRP A 282 -10.75 -14.42 6.10
N TYR A 283 -11.65 -15.39 6.25
CA TYR A 283 -12.54 -15.48 7.42
C TYR A 283 -11.79 -15.69 8.73
N ASN A 284 -10.79 -16.59 8.73
CA ASN A 284 -9.97 -16.80 9.92
C ASN A 284 -9.22 -15.53 10.31
N MET A 285 -8.67 -14.83 9.32
CA MET A 285 -7.95 -13.59 9.55
C MET A 285 -8.87 -12.49 10.03
N TYR A 286 -10.05 -12.33 9.41
CA TYR A 286 -11.08 -11.38 9.85
C TYR A 286 -11.45 -11.58 11.32
N LYS A 287 -11.64 -12.84 11.76
CA LYS A 287 -11.94 -13.18 13.16
C LYS A 287 -10.76 -12.85 14.09
N ARG A 288 -9.55 -13.25 13.72
CA ARG A 288 -8.35 -13.09 14.55
C ARG A 288 -7.98 -11.62 14.77
N CYS A 289 -8.13 -10.78 13.75
CA CYS A 289 -7.84 -9.35 13.86
C CYS A 289 -8.62 -8.66 14.98
N LYS A 290 -9.86 -9.08 15.19
CA LYS A 290 -10.74 -8.52 16.23
C LYS A 290 -10.29 -8.89 17.63
N ASN A 291 -9.48 -9.93 17.79
CA ASN A 291 -9.04 -10.43 19.08
C ASN A 291 -7.69 -9.86 19.53
N ILE A 292 -6.97 -9.13 18.67
CA ILE A 292 -5.63 -8.58 19.02
C ILE A 292 -5.70 -7.59 20.17
N LYS A 293 -6.77 -6.83 20.27
CA LYS A 293 -6.96 -5.86 21.36
C LYS A 293 -7.08 -6.51 22.75
N GLY A 294 -7.24 -7.85 22.83
CA GLY A 294 -7.52 -8.51 24.08
C GLY A 294 -8.76 -7.94 24.79
N ASP A 295 -8.64 -7.64 26.08
CA ASP A 295 -9.71 -7.06 26.89
C ASP A 295 -9.76 -5.52 26.84
N ASN A 296 -8.89 -4.86 26.06
CA ASN A 296 -8.91 -3.40 25.94
C ASN A 296 -10.17 -2.93 25.19
N THR A 297 -11.05 -2.25 25.92
CA THR A 297 -12.31 -1.70 25.40
C THR A 297 -12.17 -0.32 24.76
N ASN A 298 -11.01 0.33 24.91
CA ASN A 298 -10.75 1.67 24.35
C ASN A 298 -10.39 1.63 22.87
N VAL A 299 -10.22 0.43 22.28
CA VAL A 299 -9.80 0.25 20.90
C VAL A 299 -10.67 -0.76 20.18
N VAL A 300 -10.75 -0.60 18.87
CA VAL A 300 -11.27 -1.59 17.93
C VAL A 300 -10.15 -2.02 17.02
N THR A 301 -9.86 -3.31 16.96
CA THR A 301 -8.90 -3.88 16.03
C THR A 301 -9.63 -4.62 14.92
N GLY A 302 -9.12 -4.57 13.70
CA GLY A 302 -9.72 -5.21 12.55
C GLY A 302 -8.75 -5.39 11.40
N MET A 303 -9.18 -6.11 10.39
CA MET A 303 -8.44 -6.22 9.13
C MET A 303 -8.46 -4.88 8.42
N ILE A 304 -7.35 -4.49 7.82
CA ILE A 304 -7.21 -3.23 7.09
C ILE A 304 -8.20 -3.15 5.92
N TRP A 305 -8.81 -1.98 5.74
CA TRP A 305 -9.63 -1.68 4.57
C TRP A 305 -8.77 -1.24 3.38
N GLY A 306 -9.23 -1.41 2.14
CA GLY A 306 -8.50 -1.02 0.95
C GLY A 306 -8.22 0.48 0.90
N ASN A 307 -9.19 1.33 1.31
CA ASN A 307 -8.97 2.78 1.41
C ASN A 307 -7.94 3.17 2.48
N GLN A 308 -7.81 2.41 3.56
CA GLN A 308 -6.74 2.60 4.55
C GLN A 308 -5.37 2.18 3.99
N TRP A 309 -5.31 1.07 3.25
CA TRP A 309 -4.10 0.66 2.55
C TRP A 309 -3.62 1.74 1.59
N ASP A 310 -4.51 2.19 0.71
CA ASP A 310 -4.18 3.23 -0.28
C ASP A 310 -3.80 4.55 0.40
N ARG A 311 -4.49 4.95 1.48
CA ARG A 311 -4.11 6.13 2.26
C ARG A 311 -2.70 5.99 2.87
N THR A 312 -2.34 4.81 3.34
CA THR A 312 -0.99 4.55 3.84
C THR A 312 0.04 4.77 2.73
N LEU A 313 -0.19 4.23 1.53
CA LEU A 313 0.71 4.43 0.38
C LEU A 313 0.79 5.91 -0.05
N MET A 314 -0.33 6.63 -0.06
CA MET A 314 -0.37 8.07 -0.31
C MET A 314 0.50 8.84 0.69
N TRP A 315 0.37 8.52 1.96
CA TRP A 315 1.15 9.15 3.02
C TRP A 315 2.66 8.89 2.85
N LEU A 316 3.08 7.69 2.45
CA LEU A 316 4.48 7.43 2.13
C LEU A 316 5.00 8.30 0.97
N ILE A 317 4.16 8.61 -0.03
CA ILE A 317 4.52 9.54 -1.12
C ILE A 317 4.56 10.98 -0.60
N GLU A 318 3.57 11.40 0.14
CA GLU A 318 3.43 12.76 0.67
C GLU A 318 4.59 13.15 1.60
N THR A 319 5.10 12.21 2.37
CA THR A 319 6.27 12.39 3.25
C THR A 319 7.61 12.22 2.52
N GLY A 320 7.60 11.78 1.26
CA GLY A 320 8.81 11.50 0.48
C GLY A 320 9.55 10.23 0.90
N SER A 321 8.94 9.39 1.74
CA SER A 321 9.52 8.10 2.15
C SER A 321 9.65 7.13 0.98
N LYS A 322 8.65 7.13 0.09
CA LYS A 322 8.64 6.33 -1.15
C LYS A 322 8.16 7.17 -2.32
N THR A 323 8.67 6.86 -3.51
CA THR A 323 8.14 7.45 -4.74
C THR A 323 6.98 6.63 -5.30
N LYS A 324 6.22 7.20 -6.22
CA LYS A 324 5.13 6.49 -6.92
C LYS A 324 5.65 5.25 -7.66
N GLU A 325 6.80 5.38 -8.32
CA GLU A 325 7.45 4.30 -9.04
C GLU A 325 7.83 3.14 -8.10
N GLN A 326 8.36 3.46 -6.92
CA GLN A 326 8.66 2.47 -5.89
C GLN A 326 7.43 1.77 -5.34
N ILE A 327 6.28 2.43 -5.36
CA ILE A 327 5.02 1.86 -4.85
C ILE A 327 4.30 1.04 -5.92
N ALA A 328 4.27 1.51 -7.19
CA ALA A 328 3.40 0.96 -8.23
C ALA A 328 4.12 0.22 -9.36
N GLU A 329 5.39 0.49 -9.59
CA GLU A 329 6.12 -0.11 -10.72
C GLU A 329 7.17 -1.11 -10.29
N ASP A 330 7.97 -0.74 -9.28
CA ASP A 330 9.00 -1.62 -8.74
C ASP A 330 9.25 -1.36 -7.24
N SER A 331 8.71 -2.24 -6.42
CA SER A 331 8.93 -2.21 -4.97
C SER A 331 10.14 -3.05 -4.53
N THR A 332 10.95 -3.58 -5.46
CA THR A 332 12.11 -4.43 -5.15
C THR A 332 13.09 -3.75 -4.19
N SER A 333 13.28 -2.43 -4.33
CA SER A 333 14.27 -1.68 -3.53
C SER A 333 13.92 -1.50 -2.05
N TRP A 334 12.73 -1.92 -1.63
CA TRP A 334 12.29 -1.78 -0.24
C TRP A 334 11.34 -2.87 0.24
N GLY A 335 11.27 -3.99 -0.49
CA GLY A 335 10.40 -5.12 -0.18
C GLY A 335 11.10 -6.46 -0.22
N ASN A 336 10.60 -7.41 0.55
CA ASN A 336 11.10 -8.78 0.49
C ASN A 336 10.51 -9.53 -0.71
N TYR A 337 11.14 -9.36 -1.87
CA TYR A 337 10.80 -10.01 -3.15
C TYR A 337 11.90 -10.98 -3.60
N ASN A 338 11.60 -11.92 -4.50
CA ASN A 338 12.60 -12.88 -4.97
C ASN A 338 13.78 -12.23 -5.71
N ASN A 339 13.59 -11.08 -6.33
CA ASN A 339 14.62 -10.31 -7.02
C ASN A 339 15.32 -9.25 -6.15
N ALA A 340 15.08 -9.26 -4.82
CA ALA A 340 15.76 -8.36 -3.88
C ALA A 340 16.95 -9.05 -3.19
N THR A 341 18.02 -8.27 -2.93
CA THR A 341 19.18 -8.69 -2.13
C THR A 341 19.34 -7.71 -0.96
N PHE A 342 19.34 -8.23 0.26
CA PHE A 342 19.47 -7.40 1.48
C PHE A 342 19.86 -8.25 2.70
N GLU A 343 20.32 -7.61 3.75
CA GLU A 343 20.61 -8.23 5.04
C GLU A 343 19.38 -8.21 5.95
N TYR A 344 19.21 -9.28 6.72
CA TYR A 344 18.17 -9.40 7.74
C TYR A 344 18.66 -10.23 8.94
N VAL A 345 18.00 -10.10 10.08
CA VAL A 345 18.25 -10.94 11.25
C VAL A 345 17.33 -12.16 11.17
N ASN A 346 17.91 -13.33 11.10
CA ASN A 346 17.16 -14.59 11.05
C ASN A 346 16.56 -14.97 12.42
N SER A 347 15.78 -16.05 12.47
CA SER A 347 15.14 -16.53 13.70
C SER A 347 16.10 -16.97 14.80
N SER A 348 17.37 -17.22 14.49
CA SER A 348 18.41 -17.51 15.47
C SER A 348 19.11 -16.24 16.02
N GLY A 349 18.71 -15.05 15.58
CA GLY A 349 19.30 -13.77 15.97
C GLY A 349 20.57 -13.40 15.21
N SER A 350 20.94 -14.14 14.17
CA SER A 350 22.14 -13.88 13.37
C SER A 350 21.81 -13.08 12.12
N THR A 351 22.65 -12.07 11.81
CA THR A 351 22.56 -11.37 10.53
C THR A 351 22.95 -12.29 9.39
N THR A 352 22.14 -12.30 8.34
CA THR A 352 22.37 -13.11 7.13
C THR A 352 21.88 -12.32 5.90
N THR A 353 22.38 -12.70 4.73
CA THR A 353 21.98 -12.06 3.47
C THR A 353 20.92 -12.91 2.77
N LYS A 354 19.79 -12.28 2.42
CA LYS A 354 18.88 -12.80 1.42
C LYS A 354 19.42 -12.42 0.05
N ASN A 355 19.69 -13.40 -0.80
CA ASN A 355 20.15 -13.17 -2.16
C ASN A 355 18.98 -13.16 -3.15
N GLU A 356 19.18 -12.48 -4.28
CA GLU A 356 18.31 -12.57 -5.45
C GLU A 356 18.07 -14.05 -5.84
N GLY A 357 16.86 -14.37 -6.28
CA GLY A 357 16.40 -15.73 -6.56
C GLY A 357 15.85 -16.48 -5.34
N SER A 358 16.05 -15.97 -4.12
CA SER A 358 15.49 -16.57 -2.92
C SER A 358 14.02 -16.20 -2.74
N SER A 359 13.18 -17.20 -2.49
CA SER A 359 11.76 -17.04 -2.14
C SER A 359 11.50 -17.19 -0.63
N THR A 360 12.47 -16.78 0.19
CA THR A 360 12.40 -16.95 1.65
C THR A 360 11.62 -15.80 2.29
N GLY A 361 10.54 -16.12 3.02
CA GLY A 361 9.92 -15.22 3.96
C GLY A 361 10.84 -14.99 5.18
N ILE A 362 10.85 -13.77 5.68
CA ILE A 362 11.67 -13.40 6.84
C ILE A 362 10.77 -13.10 8.04
N PRO A 363 11.27 -13.23 9.28
CA PRO A 363 10.54 -12.75 10.46
C PRO A 363 10.25 -11.26 10.32
N THR A 364 9.01 -10.88 10.60
CA THR A 364 8.56 -9.49 10.36
C THR A 364 9.38 -8.46 11.14
N GLY A 365 9.72 -7.35 10.50
CA GLY A 365 10.52 -6.29 11.11
C GLY A 365 12.01 -6.60 11.28
N ASN A 366 12.49 -7.74 10.82
CA ASN A 366 13.89 -8.13 10.98
C ASN A 366 14.83 -7.62 9.88
N ALA A 367 14.33 -6.83 8.94
CA ALA A 367 15.12 -6.15 7.92
C ALA A 367 14.76 -4.67 7.88
N GLU A 368 15.71 -3.80 8.16
CA GLU A 368 15.52 -2.33 7.97
C GLU A 368 15.27 -1.97 6.51
N TYR A 369 15.69 -2.84 5.59
CA TYR A 369 15.44 -2.73 4.16
C TYR A 369 13.95 -2.66 3.80
N THR A 370 13.08 -3.36 4.56
CA THR A 370 11.64 -3.43 4.28
C THR A 370 10.82 -2.35 5.01
N LYS A 371 11.51 -1.36 5.60
CA LYS A 371 10.86 -0.29 6.38
C LYS A 371 10.46 0.90 5.51
N ALA A 372 9.28 1.46 5.78
CA ALA A 372 8.80 2.75 5.29
C ALA A 372 8.00 3.45 6.39
N ASN A 373 8.40 4.65 6.82
CA ASN A 373 7.77 5.40 7.92
C ASN A 373 7.44 4.52 9.15
N ASN A 374 8.44 3.77 9.64
CA ASN A 374 8.31 2.82 10.73
C ASN A 374 7.33 1.64 10.51
N ILE A 375 6.75 1.48 9.32
CA ILE A 375 5.97 0.31 8.95
C ILE A 375 6.89 -0.64 8.17
N TYR A 376 6.88 -1.92 8.54
CA TYR A 376 7.68 -2.96 7.89
C TYR A 376 6.81 -3.83 7.00
N ASP A 377 7.42 -4.36 5.98
CA ASP A 377 6.86 -5.43 5.14
C ASP A 377 5.52 -5.07 4.43
N LEU A 378 5.29 -3.76 4.13
CA LEU A 378 4.19 -3.35 3.23
C LEU A 378 4.41 -3.81 1.79
N ALA A 379 5.65 -4.12 1.44
CA ALA A 379 6.07 -4.58 0.13
C ALA A 379 6.75 -5.95 0.26
N GLY A 380 6.19 -6.96 -0.41
CA GLY A 380 6.71 -8.32 -0.39
C GLY A 380 6.47 -9.05 0.94
N ASN A 381 7.34 -9.97 1.29
CA ASN A 381 7.30 -10.88 2.43
C ASN A 381 6.10 -11.82 2.37
N VAL A 382 4.93 -11.44 2.86
CA VAL A 382 3.67 -12.18 2.67
C VAL A 382 2.55 -11.25 2.17
N TYR A 383 1.56 -11.81 1.49
CA TYR A 383 0.37 -11.04 1.09
C TYR A 383 -0.43 -10.62 2.31
N ASP A 384 -0.91 -9.39 2.28
CA ASP A 384 -1.83 -8.85 3.26
C ASP A 384 -3.29 -8.97 2.80
N TRP A 385 -4.11 -9.80 3.43
CA TRP A 385 -5.54 -9.79 3.24
C TRP A 385 -6.14 -8.43 3.64
N THR A 386 -7.06 -7.94 2.84
CA THR A 386 -7.80 -6.71 3.14
C THR A 386 -9.30 -6.96 3.18
N MET A 387 -10.05 -5.98 3.70
CA MET A 387 -11.53 -5.99 3.64
C MET A 387 -12.07 -5.73 2.23
N GLU A 388 -11.20 -5.36 1.29
CA GLU A 388 -11.52 -5.07 -0.11
C GLU A 388 -12.08 -6.30 -0.82
N ALA A 389 -13.14 -6.13 -1.59
CA ALA A 389 -13.72 -7.14 -2.47
C ALA A 389 -13.56 -6.74 -3.94
N TYR A 390 -13.48 -7.71 -4.84
CA TYR A 390 -13.36 -7.46 -6.28
C TYR A 390 -14.51 -8.11 -7.08
N LEU A 391 -14.50 -9.41 -7.22
CA LEU A 391 -15.58 -10.14 -7.86
C LEU A 391 -16.71 -10.44 -6.86
N THR A 392 -17.81 -10.99 -7.34
CA THR A 392 -18.91 -11.43 -6.47
C THR A 392 -18.54 -12.54 -5.48
N TYR A 393 -17.34 -13.06 -5.57
CA TYR A 393 -16.86 -14.20 -4.81
C TYR A 393 -15.41 -14.06 -4.31
N SER A 394 -14.77 -12.90 -4.47
CA SER A 394 -13.36 -12.77 -4.10
C SER A 394 -13.07 -11.60 -3.18
N ARG A 395 -12.06 -11.79 -2.35
CA ARG A 395 -11.41 -10.78 -1.52
C ARG A 395 -10.04 -10.43 -2.09
N VAL A 396 -9.56 -9.27 -1.75
CA VAL A 396 -8.28 -8.76 -2.26
C VAL A 396 -7.18 -8.91 -1.22
N SER A 397 -6.04 -9.36 -1.68
CA SER A 397 -4.76 -9.27 -0.96
C SER A 397 -3.85 -8.24 -1.62
N ARG A 398 -2.99 -7.61 -0.82
CA ARG A 398 -2.13 -6.48 -1.20
C ARG A 398 -0.67 -6.76 -0.89
N GLY A 399 0.24 -5.90 -1.39
CA GLY A 399 1.64 -5.85 -0.98
C GLY A 399 2.60 -6.79 -1.71
N GLY A 400 2.12 -7.82 -2.40
CA GLY A 400 2.98 -8.84 -3.03
C GLY A 400 3.57 -9.81 -2.01
N TYR A 401 4.55 -10.63 -2.41
CA TYR A 401 5.16 -11.64 -1.52
C TYR A 401 6.56 -12.08 -1.98
N CYS A 402 7.29 -12.76 -1.10
CA CYS A 402 8.70 -13.10 -1.26
C CYS A 402 9.06 -13.98 -2.47
N SER A 403 8.10 -14.69 -3.08
CA SER A 403 8.37 -15.58 -4.22
C SER A 403 8.13 -14.96 -5.60
N VAL A 404 7.81 -13.65 -5.65
CA VAL A 404 7.63 -12.90 -6.90
C VAL A 404 8.56 -11.71 -6.95
N GLY A 405 8.69 -11.08 -8.13
CA GLY A 405 9.42 -9.83 -8.27
C GLY A 405 8.59 -8.63 -7.85
N GLY A 406 9.24 -7.59 -7.32
CA GLY A 406 8.61 -6.33 -6.93
C GLY A 406 8.00 -5.54 -8.08
N THR A 407 8.36 -5.86 -9.32
CA THR A 407 7.73 -5.35 -10.55
C THR A 407 6.45 -6.08 -10.93
N THR A 408 6.28 -7.33 -10.47
CA THR A 408 5.10 -8.15 -10.81
C THR A 408 3.93 -7.84 -9.89
N TYR A 409 4.20 -7.72 -8.61
CA TYR A 409 3.22 -7.37 -7.58
C TYR A 409 3.84 -6.36 -6.61
N PRO A 410 3.88 -5.08 -7.00
CA PRO A 410 4.39 -4.01 -6.13
C PRO A 410 3.47 -3.78 -4.92
N ALA A 411 3.84 -2.84 -4.05
CA ALA A 411 3.11 -2.56 -2.81
C ALA A 411 1.64 -2.16 -3.02
N ASP A 412 1.30 -1.51 -4.15
CA ASP A 412 -0.08 -1.20 -4.53
C ASP A 412 -0.81 -2.35 -5.21
N GLY A 413 -0.10 -3.45 -5.52
CA GLY A 413 -0.64 -4.61 -6.23
C GLY A 413 -1.89 -5.18 -5.56
N ARG A 414 -2.85 -5.58 -6.38
CA ARG A 414 -4.13 -6.19 -5.97
C ARG A 414 -4.27 -7.57 -6.57
N LEU A 415 -4.42 -8.57 -5.73
CA LEU A 415 -4.67 -9.95 -6.11
C LEU A 415 -6.00 -10.40 -5.52
N SER A 416 -6.83 -11.03 -6.33
CA SER A 416 -8.15 -11.49 -5.90
C SER A 416 -8.19 -13.00 -5.71
N TYR A 417 -8.64 -13.44 -4.55
CA TYR A 417 -8.77 -14.86 -4.18
C TYR A 417 -10.13 -15.15 -3.55
N TYR A 418 -10.54 -16.39 -3.56
CA TYR A 418 -11.71 -16.82 -2.80
C TYR A 418 -11.43 -16.66 -1.29
N PRO A 419 -12.36 -16.10 -0.52
CA PRO A 419 -12.16 -15.91 0.92
C PRO A 419 -12.01 -17.21 1.71
N THR A 420 -12.32 -18.33 1.06
CA THR A 420 -12.17 -19.69 1.59
C THR A 420 -10.86 -20.34 1.25
N ASP A 421 -10.12 -19.74 0.32
CA ASP A 421 -8.84 -20.30 -0.07
C ASP A 421 -7.87 -20.19 1.11
N VAL A 422 -7.45 -21.34 1.57
CA VAL A 422 -6.31 -21.48 2.44
C VAL A 422 -5.13 -21.47 1.49
N THR A 423 -4.86 -20.35 0.83
CA THR A 423 -3.87 -20.35 -0.23
C THR A 423 -4.28 -21.25 -1.41
N GLY A 424 -4.99 -20.71 -2.38
CA GLY A 424 -5.33 -21.41 -3.61
C GLY A 424 -4.11 -22.14 -4.14
N GLY A 425 -4.22 -23.43 -4.25
CA GLY A 425 -3.16 -24.35 -4.55
C GLY A 425 -2.17 -23.79 -5.56
N ILE A 426 -0.93 -24.00 -5.30
CA ILE A 426 0.24 -23.64 -6.06
C ILE A 426 0.94 -22.35 -5.55
N ARG A 427 1.92 -22.54 -4.67
CA ARG A 427 3.06 -21.67 -4.39
C ARG A 427 2.93 -20.64 -3.28
N LEU A 428 2.26 -20.96 -2.21
CA LEU A 428 2.10 -19.95 -1.17
C LEU A 428 2.78 -20.39 0.13
N SER A 429 4.06 -20.63 0.07
CA SER A 429 4.89 -20.70 1.28
C SER A 429 5.01 -19.36 2.01
N CYS A 430 4.54 -18.27 1.38
CA CYS A 430 4.67 -16.89 1.89
C CYS A 430 3.35 -16.13 1.88
N SER A 431 2.19 -16.76 1.98
CA SER A 431 0.93 -16.05 1.80
C SER A 431 0.08 -15.98 3.04
N THR A 432 -0.59 -14.89 3.15
CA THR A 432 -1.73 -14.51 3.96
C THR A 432 -1.42 -13.83 5.28
N LEU A 433 -1.10 -12.57 5.22
CA LEU A 433 -1.19 -11.73 6.39
C LEU A 433 -1.84 -10.42 6.08
N HIS A 434 -2.30 -9.75 7.07
CA HIS A 434 -2.93 -8.48 6.98
C HIS A 434 -2.35 -7.55 8.02
N LYS A 435 -2.27 -6.30 7.68
CA LYS A 435 -2.04 -5.25 8.66
C LYS A 435 -3.31 -5.07 9.49
N VAL A 436 -3.13 -4.99 10.79
CA VAL A 436 -4.21 -4.73 11.74
C VAL A 436 -4.34 -3.25 11.94
N ILE A 437 -5.56 -2.75 11.94
CA ILE A 437 -5.86 -1.36 12.27
C ILE A 437 -6.31 -1.25 13.71
N LEU A 438 -5.92 -0.16 14.36
CA LEU A 438 -6.33 0.23 15.69
C LEU A 438 -7.05 1.56 15.59
N GLY A 439 -8.26 1.65 16.09
CA GLY A 439 -9.00 2.90 16.21
C GLY A 439 -9.16 3.28 17.67
N PRO A 440 -8.96 4.57 18.05
CA PRO A 440 -9.24 5.00 19.41
C PRO A 440 -10.75 5.02 19.65
N GLY A 441 -11.15 4.25 20.66
CA GLY A 441 -12.46 4.31 21.25
C GLY A 441 -13.62 3.63 20.51
N SER A 442 -14.60 3.27 21.28
CA SER A 442 -15.83 2.59 20.81
C SER A 442 -17.03 3.54 20.72
N ASP A 443 -16.84 4.84 20.69
CA ASP A 443 -17.94 5.83 20.63
C ASP A 443 -18.89 5.65 19.45
N ALA A 444 -18.62 4.71 18.59
CA ALA A 444 -19.41 4.41 17.40
C ALA A 444 -20.28 3.16 17.56
N LEU A 445 -20.53 2.70 18.78
CA LEU A 445 -21.44 1.58 19.05
C LEU A 445 -22.83 2.09 19.38
#